data_ffad0fb8d8d6b036c85693c15e8d50ea
#
_entry.id   ffad0fb8d8d6b036c85693c15e8d50ea
#
_cell.length_a   1.000
_cell.length_b   1.000
_cell.length_c   1.000
_cell.angle_alpha   90.00
_cell.angle_beta   90.00
_cell.angle_gamma   90.00
#
_symmetry.space_group_name_H-M   'P 1'
#
loop_
_entity.id
_entity.type
_entity.pdbx_description
1 polymer ?
#
loop_
_entity_poly.entity_id
_entity_poly.type
_entity_poly.pdbx_seq_one_letter_code
_entity_poly.pdbx_strand_id
1 'polypeptide(L)'
;MHEAPTDWLDHSARTHPDTIALAGEGEEVDFAELRVLAGSVAAALADLGAGIGDPVAIDLPAGVPHAIALHGAILAGAVVQSMPPGGREGVDVADGTVFLDAGCIERARSRREPWPSYSRHPALPLTRVLSSGTSGAPKPVLLTAGNHLWSALGSALNLGVERDDRWLCCLPLNHVGGLAILLRSAIYGTAVAIHPGFDVERVTVALEEEPISVVSLVPTQLVRLLDAGAAVDRPRLLLIGGGPVSADVLEEALGRGATVVQTYGLTEACTQVCTLGPGEAAARVGSAGRALPGTEARVDDGEILVRGPTVAPAALAGDGWLHTGDLGRLDDDGYLWVEGRRDDLIVSGGENVRPDRVEAALLEHPAVAEVAVAGREDRRWGQAVTAFVVAAGDLDTDELIVHARSRLAPHEVPKTVELVTELPRTGSGKVLRRLLV
;
A
#
# COMPACT_ATOMS: atom_id res chain seq x y z
N MET A 1 13.42 30.19 4.70
CA MET A 1 12.28 29.31 5.01
C MET A 1 12.65 28.57 6.29
N HIS A 2 11.90 28.76 7.36
CA HIS A 2 12.10 27.90 8.56
C HIS A 2 11.78 26.48 8.15
N GLU A 3 12.73 25.58 8.35
CA GLU A 3 12.58 24.16 8.07
C GLU A 3 11.45 23.62 8.96
N ALA A 4 10.46 22.95 8.36
CA ALA A 4 9.43 22.29 9.14
C ALA A 4 10.09 21.20 10.00
N PRO A 5 9.80 21.11 11.29
CA PRO A 5 10.40 20.10 12.15
C PRO A 5 9.98 18.71 11.66
N THR A 6 10.96 17.84 11.43
CA THR A 6 10.74 16.44 11.01
C THR A 6 10.86 15.45 12.17
N ASP A 7 11.02 15.94 13.39
CA ASP A 7 10.85 15.12 14.60
C ASP A 7 9.37 15.08 14.98
N TRP A 8 8.60 14.33 14.20
CA TRP A 8 7.14 14.23 14.36
C TRP A 8 6.76 13.56 15.66
N LEU A 9 7.50 12.52 16.06
CA LEU A 9 7.27 11.83 17.31
C LEU A 9 7.50 12.74 18.51
N ASP A 10 8.58 13.53 18.51
CA ASP A 10 8.87 14.48 19.60
C ASP A 10 7.77 15.56 19.69
N HIS A 11 7.26 16.03 18.54
CA HIS A 11 6.14 16.95 18.51
C HIS A 11 4.89 16.33 19.15
N SER A 12 4.48 15.13 18.73
CA SER A 12 3.29 14.45 19.25
C SER A 12 3.44 14.06 20.73
N ALA A 13 4.63 13.63 21.16
CA ALA A 13 4.90 13.36 22.57
C ALA A 13 4.79 14.60 23.47
N ARG A 14 5.07 15.79 22.94
CA ARG A 14 4.91 17.06 23.69
C ARG A 14 3.48 17.60 23.68
N THR A 15 2.77 17.41 22.57
CA THR A 15 1.42 17.99 22.39
C THR A 15 0.29 17.06 22.79
N HIS A 16 0.52 15.74 22.73
CA HIS A 16 -0.45 14.67 22.99
C HIS A 16 0.16 13.53 23.83
N PRO A 17 0.87 13.84 24.98
CA PRO A 17 1.65 12.83 25.70
C PRO A 17 0.86 11.58 26.10
N ASP A 18 -0.37 11.77 26.58
CA ASP A 18 -1.23 10.72 27.14
C ASP A 18 -2.12 10.04 26.08
N THR A 19 -2.03 10.45 24.79
CA THR A 19 -2.77 9.81 23.71
C THR A 19 -2.09 8.50 23.33
N ILE A 20 -2.87 7.41 23.23
CA ILE A 20 -2.35 6.13 22.72
C ILE A 20 -1.82 6.35 21.32
N ALA A 21 -0.54 6.04 21.13
CA ALA A 21 0.13 6.10 19.84
C ALA A 21 0.06 4.74 19.12
N LEU A 22 0.31 3.66 19.86
CA LEU A 22 0.38 2.30 19.33
C LEU A 22 -0.45 1.36 20.20
N ALA A 23 -1.21 0.47 19.55
CA ALA A 23 -1.92 -0.64 20.19
C ALA A 23 -1.69 -1.93 19.39
N GLY A 24 -1.50 -3.07 20.07
CA GLY A 24 -1.38 -4.37 19.40
C GLY A 24 -1.03 -5.49 20.38
N GLU A 25 -1.59 -6.68 20.16
CA GLU A 25 -1.36 -7.91 20.95
C GLU A 25 -1.45 -7.71 22.48
N GLY A 26 -2.40 -6.87 22.93
CA GLY A 26 -2.62 -6.59 24.36
C GLY A 26 -1.67 -5.56 24.97
N GLU A 27 -0.84 -4.93 24.17
CA GLU A 27 0.03 -3.82 24.56
C GLU A 27 -0.50 -2.49 24.01
N GLU A 28 -0.58 -1.45 24.83
CA GLU A 28 -0.83 -0.08 24.42
C GLU A 28 0.32 0.81 24.89
N VAL A 29 0.75 1.73 24.04
CA VAL A 29 1.86 2.66 24.30
C VAL A 29 1.40 4.06 23.92
N ASP A 30 1.42 5.01 24.84
CA ASP A 30 1.14 6.41 24.57
C ASP A 30 2.34 7.12 23.89
N PHE A 31 2.14 8.36 23.44
CA PHE A 31 3.20 9.11 22.75
C PHE A 31 4.38 9.44 23.66
N ALA A 32 4.17 9.69 24.94
CA ALA A 32 5.25 9.97 25.89
C ALA A 32 6.13 8.74 26.08
N GLU A 33 5.52 7.58 26.30
CA GLU A 33 6.24 6.31 26.44
C GLU A 33 6.91 5.88 25.13
N LEU A 34 6.22 6.02 23.99
CA LEU A 34 6.81 5.73 22.69
C LEU A 34 8.08 6.57 22.44
N ARG A 35 8.05 7.85 22.82
CA ARG A 35 9.21 8.73 22.68
C ARG A 35 10.40 8.26 23.54
N VAL A 36 10.14 7.77 24.76
CA VAL A 36 11.18 7.21 25.64
C VAL A 36 11.75 5.92 25.06
N LEU A 37 10.89 5.00 24.64
CA LEU A 37 11.31 3.72 24.07
C LEU A 37 12.08 3.89 22.76
N ALA A 38 11.61 4.76 21.87
CA ALA A 38 12.30 5.12 20.64
C ALA A 38 13.67 5.77 20.92
N GLY A 39 13.77 6.61 21.95
CA GLY A 39 15.05 7.18 22.42
C GLY A 39 16.04 6.11 22.83
N SER A 40 15.59 5.08 23.56
CA SER A 40 16.43 3.96 23.96
C SER A 40 16.93 3.12 22.78
N VAL A 41 16.10 2.95 21.75
CA VAL A 41 16.52 2.28 20.49
C VAL A 41 17.56 3.12 19.76
N ALA A 42 17.37 4.45 19.68
CA ALA A 42 18.34 5.35 19.08
C ALA A 42 19.71 5.30 19.79
N ALA A 43 19.72 5.26 21.14
CA ALA A 43 20.94 5.08 21.92
C ALA A 43 21.60 3.72 21.64
N ALA A 44 20.83 2.65 21.55
CA ALA A 44 21.36 1.32 21.22
C ALA A 44 21.96 1.26 19.81
N LEU A 45 21.36 1.96 18.83
CA LEU A 45 21.93 2.08 17.48
C LEU A 45 23.25 2.85 17.47
N ALA A 46 23.36 3.93 18.25
CA ALA A 46 24.61 4.68 18.39
C ALA A 46 25.73 3.82 18.99
N ASP A 47 25.43 2.95 19.98
CA ASP A 47 26.39 1.98 20.51
C ASP A 47 26.87 0.95 19.48
N LEU A 48 26.01 0.64 18.49
CA LEU A 48 26.36 -0.21 17.34
C LEU A 48 27.07 0.55 16.21
N GLY A 49 27.31 1.86 16.41
CA GLY A 49 27.96 2.72 15.42
C GLY A 49 27.04 3.19 14.29
N ALA A 50 25.73 3.01 14.42
CA ALA A 50 24.77 3.47 13.43
C ALA A 50 24.16 4.82 13.84
N GLY A 51 24.04 5.75 12.90
CA GLY A 51 23.52 7.10 13.12
C GLY A 51 22.98 7.73 11.84
N ILE A 52 23.27 9.01 11.66
CA ILE A 52 22.72 9.83 10.59
C ILE A 52 23.13 9.29 9.21
N GLY A 53 22.12 8.90 8.41
CA GLY A 53 22.29 8.41 7.05
C GLY A 53 22.64 6.93 6.94
N ASP A 54 22.97 6.26 8.04
CA ASP A 54 23.30 4.84 8.03
C ASP A 54 22.09 3.97 7.77
N PRO A 55 22.22 2.87 6.99
CA PRO A 55 21.12 1.95 6.73
C PRO A 55 20.84 1.07 7.95
N VAL A 56 19.57 1.05 8.35
CA VAL A 56 19.07 0.19 9.45
C VAL A 56 17.90 -0.65 8.94
N ALA A 57 17.99 -1.96 9.13
CA ALA A 57 16.91 -2.89 8.79
C ALA A 57 16.18 -3.37 10.03
N ILE A 58 14.86 -3.36 10.01
CA ILE A 58 14.03 -3.88 11.10
C ILE A 58 13.60 -5.29 10.76
N ASP A 59 14.18 -6.27 11.46
CA ASP A 59 13.92 -7.71 11.29
C ASP A 59 13.00 -8.20 12.43
N LEU A 60 11.77 -7.69 12.40
CA LEU A 60 10.73 -7.93 13.40
C LEU A 60 9.38 -8.18 12.70
N PRO A 61 8.52 -9.03 13.25
CA PRO A 61 7.13 -9.09 12.80
C PRO A 61 6.43 -7.75 13.02
N ALA A 62 5.37 -7.49 12.25
CA ALA A 62 4.55 -6.30 12.47
C ALA A 62 3.93 -6.35 13.87
N GLY A 63 3.97 -5.23 14.57
CA GLY A 63 3.53 -5.09 15.95
C GLY A 63 4.12 -3.86 16.63
N VAL A 64 3.80 -3.65 17.89
CA VAL A 64 4.30 -2.55 18.71
C VAL A 64 5.85 -2.50 18.75
N PRO A 65 6.58 -3.64 18.92
CA PRO A 65 8.04 -3.64 18.88
C PRO A 65 8.63 -3.12 17.56
N HIS A 66 8.02 -3.46 16.42
CA HIS A 66 8.44 -2.97 15.10
C HIS A 66 8.27 -1.45 15.00
N ALA A 67 7.14 -0.92 15.45
CA ALA A 67 6.89 0.52 15.43
C ALA A 67 7.86 1.28 16.35
N ILE A 68 8.18 0.76 17.52
CA ILE A 68 9.21 1.31 18.41
C ILE A 68 10.57 1.34 17.71
N ALA A 69 10.95 0.24 17.05
CA ALA A 69 12.20 0.16 16.27
C ALA A 69 12.25 1.19 15.14
N LEU A 70 11.13 1.33 14.39
CA LEU A 70 10.99 2.32 13.32
C LEU A 70 11.25 3.75 13.82
N HIS A 71 10.52 4.15 14.85
CA HIS A 71 10.65 5.50 15.39
C HIS A 71 12.02 5.74 16.04
N GLY A 72 12.61 4.72 16.68
CA GLY A 72 13.94 4.81 17.25
C GLY A 72 15.03 4.96 16.18
N ALA A 73 14.97 4.22 15.10
CA ALA A 73 15.90 4.36 13.99
C ALA A 73 15.75 5.72 13.29
N ILE A 74 14.53 6.24 13.18
CA ILE A 74 14.26 7.58 12.65
C ILE A 74 14.89 8.65 13.58
N LEU A 75 14.75 8.52 14.90
CA LEU A 75 15.36 9.43 15.88
C LEU A 75 16.88 9.38 15.84
N ALA A 76 17.49 8.22 15.60
CA ALA A 76 18.94 8.09 15.40
C ALA A 76 19.43 8.75 14.10
N GLY A 77 18.52 9.16 13.22
CA GLY A 77 18.85 9.72 11.92
C GLY A 77 19.08 8.70 10.82
N ALA A 78 18.86 7.42 11.07
CA ALA A 78 19.11 6.32 10.13
C ALA A 78 18.15 6.31 8.92
N VAL A 79 18.51 5.58 7.86
CA VAL A 79 17.64 5.24 6.73
C VAL A 79 17.05 3.85 6.98
N VAL A 80 15.73 3.76 7.16
CA VAL A 80 15.08 2.57 7.67
C VAL A 80 14.52 1.70 6.56
N GLN A 81 14.74 0.39 6.64
CA GLN A 81 14.11 -0.63 5.80
C GLN A 81 13.42 -1.67 6.69
N SER A 82 12.10 -1.83 6.56
CA SER A 82 11.38 -2.93 7.19
C SER A 82 11.56 -4.21 6.39
N MET A 83 11.89 -5.31 7.05
CA MET A 83 12.01 -6.63 6.41
C MET A 83 10.62 -7.22 6.15
N PRO A 84 10.47 -8.06 5.11
CA PRO A 84 9.22 -8.76 4.85
C PRO A 84 8.92 -9.81 5.93
N PRO A 85 7.66 -10.24 6.05
CA PRO A 85 7.33 -11.44 6.83
C PRO A 85 8.14 -12.64 6.33
N GLY A 86 8.85 -13.33 7.21
CA GLY A 86 9.76 -14.43 6.86
C GLY A 86 11.24 -14.05 6.95
N GLY A 87 11.53 -12.78 7.25
CA GLY A 87 12.89 -12.32 7.58
C GLY A 87 13.71 -11.85 6.38
N ARG A 88 15.01 -11.83 6.58
CA ARG A 88 15.98 -11.14 5.69
C ARG A 88 16.58 -12.01 4.57
N GLU A 89 16.31 -13.29 4.55
CA GLU A 89 16.92 -14.20 3.57
C GLU A 89 16.51 -13.82 2.14
N GLY A 90 17.48 -13.57 1.26
CA GLY A 90 17.24 -13.17 -0.12
C GLY A 90 16.70 -11.75 -0.32
N VAL A 91 16.62 -10.93 0.74
CA VAL A 91 16.16 -9.54 0.65
C VAL A 91 17.33 -8.63 0.34
N ASP A 92 17.16 -7.76 -0.65
CA ASP A 92 18.14 -6.72 -0.97
C ASP A 92 18.18 -5.65 0.13
N VAL A 93 19.36 -5.44 0.70
CA VAL A 93 19.66 -4.42 1.72
C VAL A 93 20.89 -3.61 1.30
N ALA A 94 21.03 -2.40 1.84
CA ALA A 94 22.21 -1.58 1.57
C ALA A 94 23.46 -2.15 2.28
N ASP A 95 24.64 -1.86 1.71
CA ASP A 95 25.91 -2.24 2.36
C ASP A 95 26.03 -1.59 3.74
N GLY A 96 26.59 -2.33 4.70
CA GLY A 96 26.79 -1.85 6.06
C GLY A 96 25.49 -1.77 6.91
N THR A 97 24.39 -2.38 6.45
CA THR A 97 23.11 -2.36 7.18
C THR A 97 23.25 -2.96 8.58
N VAL A 98 22.82 -2.20 9.59
CA VAL A 98 22.63 -2.67 10.98
C VAL A 98 21.22 -3.24 11.12
N PHE A 99 21.10 -4.42 11.73
CA PHE A 99 19.82 -5.09 11.93
C PHE A 99 19.30 -4.90 13.35
N LEU A 100 18.05 -4.47 13.46
CA LEU A 100 17.28 -4.46 14.70
C LEU A 100 16.41 -5.71 14.76
N ASP A 101 16.69 -6.57 15.74
CA ASP A 101 15.95 -7.78 16.07
C ASP A 101 15.22 -7.65 17.42
N ALA A 102 14.48 -8.70 17.81
CA ALA A 102 13.74 -8.71 19.07
C ALA A 102 14.66 -8.51 20.31
N GLY A 103 15.85 -9.09 20.30
CA GLY A 103 16.80 -8.93 21.39
C GLY A 103 17.32 -7.48 21.52
N CYS A 104 17.48 -6.78 20.42
CA CYS A 104 17.84 -5.37 20.44
C CYS A 104 16.74 -4.50 21.07
N ILE A 105 15.48 -4.76 20.73
CA ILE A 105 14.34 -4.00 21.27
C ILE A 105 14.12 -4.31 22.75
N GLU A 106 14.24 -5.56 23.18
CA GLU A 106 14.12 -5.92 24.59
C GLU A 106 15.18 -5.22 25.47
N ARG A 107 16.43 -5.20 25.00
CA ARG A 107 17.50 -4.44 25.66
C ARG A 107 17.22 -2.95 25.69
N ALA A 108 16.73 -2.37 24.58
CA ALA A 108 16.41 -0.96 24.51
C ALA A 108 15.27 -0.59 25.47
N ARG A 109 14.21 -1.40 25.57
CA ARG A 109 13.08 -1.21 26.50
C ARG A 109 13.53 -1.12 27.98
N SER A 110 14.55 -1.89 28.36
CA SER A 110 15.05 -1.90 29.74
C SER A 110 15.97 -0.70 30.09
N ARG A 111 16.57 -0.06 29.09
CA ARG A 111 17.53 1.06 29.30
C ARG A 111 16.83 2.37 29.65
N ARG A 112 15.71 2.69 29.00
CA ARG A 112 14.95 3.96 29.15
C ARG A 112 15.85 5.20 29.06
N GLU A 113 16.76 5.22 28.12
CA GLU A 113 17.73 6.30 27.94
C GLU A 113 17.11 7.49 27.18
N PRO A 114 17.34 8.72 27.65
CA PRO A 114 16.93 9.91 26.91
C PRO A 114 17.75 10.06 25.63
N TRP A 115 17.11 10.50 24.56
CA TRP A 115 17.75 10.80 23.28
C TRP A 115 17.38 12.23 22.85
N PRO A 116 18.33 13.05 22.37
CA PRO A 116 18.01 14.38 21.89
C PRO A 116 17.06 14.36 20.70
N SER A 117 16.24 15.39 20.57
CA SER A 117 15.44 15.60 19.38
C SER A 117 16.35 15.82 18.16
N TYR A 118 16.01 15.17 17.05
CA TYR A 118 16.75 15.31 15.80
C TYR A 118 15.81 15.82 14.70
N SER A 119 16.06 17.05 14.25
CA SER A 119 15.33 17.60 13.10
C SER A 119 16.05 17.24 11.81
N ARG A 120 15.47 16.33 11.04
CA ARG A 120 16.00 15.89 9.74
C ARG A 120 15.62 16.90 8.66
N HIS A 121 16.56 17.24 7.79
CA HIS A 121 16.23 18.03 6.60
C HIS A 121 15.27 17.25 5.70
N PRO A 122 14.17 17.86 5.19
CA PRO A 122 13.15 17.17 4.41
C PRO A 122 13.65 16.43 3.15
N ALA A 123 14.77 16.86 2.56
CA ALA A 123 15.36 16.23 1.39
C ALA A 123 16.22 14.99 1.72
N LEU A 124 16.49 14.70 3.01
CA LEU A 124 17.29 13.54 3.38
C LEU A 124 16.43 12.24 3.33
N PRO A 125 17.02 11.12 2.87
CA PRO A 125 16.36 9.83 2.91
C PRO A 125 15.90 9.46 4.32
N LEU A 126 14.69 8.92 4.44
CA LEU A 126 14.12 8.42 5.68
C LEU A 126 13.92 6.91 5.63
N THR A 127 13.39 6.41 4.52
CA THR A 127 13.09 5.00 4.36
C THR A 127 13.59 4.46 3.02
N ARG A 128 13.91 3.18 3.03
CA ARG A 128 14.22 2.37 1.83
C ARG A 128 13.14 1.30 1.71
N VAL A 129 12.37 1.36 0.63
CA VAL A 129 11.28 0.42 0.37
C VAL A 129 11.55 -0.30 -0.95
N LEU A 130 11.35 -1.61 -0.98
CA LEU A 130 11.50 -2.38 -2.22
C LEU A 130 10.21 -2.30 -3.02
N SER A 131 10.27 -1.74 -4.23
CA SER A 131 9.13 -1.80 -5.15
C SER A 131 9.09 -3.15 -5.85
N SER A 132 7.90 -3.68 -6.09
CA SER A 132 7.70 -4.99 -6.73
C SER A 132 8.01 -5.02 -8.23
N GLY A 133 8.59 -3.97 -8.78
CA GLY A 133 9.04 -3.77 -10.17
C GLY A 133 8.47 -4.74 -11.23
N THR A 134 8.07 -4.25 -12.38
CA THR A 134 7.59 -5.09 -13.51
C THR A 134 8.71 -5.96 -14.11
N SER A 135 9.97 -5.57 -13.91
CA SER A 135 11.15 -6.24 -14.46
C SER A 135 11.65 -7.47 -13.69
N GLY A 136 10.94 -7.91 -12.67
CA GLY A 136 11.18 -9.18 -11.96
C GLY A 136 11.97 -9.08 -10.66
N ALA A 137 13.02 -8.30 -10.55
CA ALA A 137 13.73 -8.08 -9.29
C ALA A 137 13.19 -6.83 -8.57
N PRO A 138 12.93 -6.90 -7.25
CA PRO A 138 12.55 -5.72 -6.48
C PRO A 138 13.60 -4.63 -6.57
N LYS A 139 13.17 -3.37 -6.80
CA LYS A 139 14.08 -2.22 -6.86
C LYS A 139 13.97 -1.38 -5.61
N PRO A 140 15.10 -0.93 -5.02
CA PRO A 140 15.07 -0.05 -3.87
C PRO A 140 14.59 1.36 -4.26
N VAL A 141 13.62 1.87 -3.53
CA VAL A 141 13.14 3.25 -3.60
C VAL A 141 13.51 3.95 -2.30
N LEU A 142 14.30 5.01 -2.39
CA LEU A 142 14.62 5.87 -1.25
C LEU A 142 13.61 6.99 -1.16
N LEU A 143 12.84 7.00 -0.08
CA LEU A 143 11.87 8.04 0.22
C LEU A 143 12.42 8.98 1.28
N THR A 144 12.31 10.27 1.01
CA THR A 144 12.78 11.32 1.92
C THR A 144 11.77 11.62 3.03
N ALA A 145 12.21 12.29 4.08
CA ALA A 145 11.30 12.80 5.11
C ALA A 145 10.24 13.74 4.53
N GLY A 146 10.60 14.55 3.53
CA GLY A 146 9.68 15.40 2.78
C GLY A 146 8.62 14.61 2.02
N ASN A 147 8.99 13.50 1.35
CA ASN A 147 8.03 12.65 0.65
C ASN A 147 6.94 12.15 1.61
N HIS A 148 7.34 11.63 2.78
CA HIS A 148 6.40 11.14 3.80
C HIS A 148 5.53 12.25 4.39
N LEU A 149 6.11 13.42 4.67
CA LEU A 149 5.36 14.56 5.19
C LEU A 149 4.28 15.02 4.19
N TRP A 150 4.64 15.21 2.93
CA TRP A 150 3.69 15.65 1.91
C TRP A 150 2.61 14.60 1.62
N SER A 151 2.98 13.31 1.63
CA SER A 151 2.02 12.20 1.53
C SER A 151 1.03 12.21 2.70
N ALA A 152 1.51 12.45 3.93
CA ALA A 152 0.65 12.57 5.10
C ALA A 152 -0.28 13.79 4.99
N LEU A 153 0.26 14.98 4.64
CA LEU A 153 -0.55 16.19 4.51
C LEU A 153 -1.61 16.07 3.42
N GLY A 154 -1.27 15.54 2.24
CA GLY A 154 -2.22 15.30 1.17
C GLY A 154 -3.34 14.35 1.59
N SER A 155 -3.00 13.27 2.28
CA SER A 155 -3.97 12.32 2.85
C SER A 155 -4.89 13.00 3.89
N ALA A 156 -4.32 13.77 4.83
CA ALA A 156 -5.08 14.47 5.86
C ALA A 156 -6.07 15.47 5.28
N LEU A 157 -5.65 16.25 4.28
CA LEU A 157 -6.52 17.23 3.64
C LEU A 157 -7.68 16.61 2.87
N ASN A 158 -7.52 15.37 2.36
CA ASN A 158 -8.55 14.67 1.62
C ASN A 158 -9.48 13.81 2.51
N LEU A 159 -8.91 13.08 3.46
CA LEU A 159 -9.64 12.14 4.31
C LEU A 159 -10.17 12.76 5.61
N GLY A 160 -9.63 13.92 5.99
CA GLY A 160 -9.78 14.46 7.34
C GLY A 160 -8.93 13.69 8.36
N VAL A 161 -8.67 14.33 9.49
CA VAL A 161 -8.04 13.72 10.67
C VAL A 161 -8.88 14.12 11.87
N GLU A 162 -9.36 13.12 12.61
CA GLU A 162 -10.06 13.32 13.86
C GLU A 162 -9.13 12.98 15.02
N ARG A 163 -9.27 13.70 16.14
CA ARG A 163 -8.36 13.54 17.28
C ARG A 163 -8.34 12.13 17.84
N ASP A 164 -9.49 11.48 17.82
CA ASP A 164 -9.68 10.14 18.38
C ASP A 164 -9.53 9.04 17.30
N ASP A 165 -8.97 9.39 16.14
CA ASP A 165 -8.72 8.39 15.09
C ASP A 165 -7.80 7.28 15.58
N ARG A 166 -8.23 6.04 15.35
CA ARG A 166 -7.43 4.83 15.49
C ARG A 166 -7.39 4.11 14.15
N TRP A 167 -6.22 4.15 13.51
CA TRP A 167 -6.03 3.54 12.20
C TRP A 167 -5.61 2.07 12.34
N LEU A 168 -6.40 1.13 11.83
CA LEU A 168 -6.01 -0.27 11.80
C LEU A 168 -4.97 -0.52 10.70
N CYS A 169 -3.80 -1.00 11.09
CA CYS A 169 -2.72 -1.42 10.22
C CYS A 169 -2.63 -2.95 10.19
N CYS A 170 -3.21 -3.58 9.16
CA CYS A 170 -3.09 -4.99 8.85
C CYS A 170 -2.32 -5.23 7.54
N LEU A 171 -1.76 -4.17 6.95
CA LEU A 171 -0.91 -4.23 5.77
C LEU A 171 0.56 -4.52 6.15
N PRO A 172 1.33 -5.19 5.28
CA PRO A 172 2.73 -5.47 5.55
C PRO A 172 3.56 -4.17 5.69
N LEU A 173 4.40 -4.09 6.73
CA LEU A 173 5.20 -2.90 7.05
C LEU A 173 6.43 -2.71 6.15
N ASN A 174 6.82 -3.71 5.37
CA ASN A 174 7.84 -3.62 4.32
C ASN A 174 7.31 -2.98 3.02
N HIS A 175 6.00 -2.70 2.94
CA HIS A 175 5.38 -1.93 1.88
C HIS A 175 5.02 -0.53 2.35
N VAL A 176 5.13 0.43 1.44
CA VAL A 176 4.88 1.84 1.75
C VAL A 176 3.47 2.11 2.30
N GLY A 177 2.46 1.30 1.93
CA GLY A 177 1.09 1.42 2.42
C GLY A 177 0.96 1.17 3.92
N GLY A 178 1.56 0.09 4.44
CA GLY A 178 1.59 -0.22 5.88
C GLY A 178 2.50 0.73 6.66
N LEU A 179 3.71 0.97 6.13
CA LEU A 179 4.69 1.86 6.74
C LEU A 179 4.15 3.28 6.93
N ALA A 180 3.41 3.79 5.93
CA ALA A 180 2.85 5.14 5.99
C ALA A 180 1.84 5.32 7.14
N ILE A 181 1.11 4.28 7.55
CA ILE A 181 0.17 4.36 8.67
C ILE A 181 0.91 4.69 9.97
N LEU A 182 2.05 4.02 10.23
CA LEU A 182 2.86 4.28 11.42
C LEU A 182 3.43 5.70 11.43
N LEU A 183 3.91 6.19 10.28
CA LEU A 183 4.47 7.54 10.18
C LEU A 183 3.38 8.61 10.29
N ARG A 184 2.19 8.38 9.71
CA ARG A 184 1.04 9.29 9.79
C ARG A 184 0.54 9.42 11.23
N SER A 185 0.51 8.34 12.01
CA SER A 185 0.19 8.39 13.42
C SER A 185 1.07 9.41 14.15
N ALA A 186 2.38 9.32 13.99
CA ALA A 186 3.30 10.27 14.61
C ALA A 186 3.15 11.71 14.09
N ILE A 187 2.79 11.89 12.80
CA ILE A 187 2.56 13.22 12.19
C ILE A 187 1.26 13.84 12.68
N TYR A 188 0.20 13.04 12.83
CA TYR A 188 -1.15 13.52 13.18
C TYR A 188 -1.39 13.56 14.70
N GLY A 189 -0.61 12.82 15.48
CA GLY A 189 -0.86 12.62 16.90
C GLY A 189 -2.06 11.71 17.19
N THR A 190 -2.31 10.70 16.32
CA THR A 190 -3.43 9.76 16.39
C THR A 190 -2.96 8.33 16.64
N ALA A 191 -3.86 7.43 17.02
CA ALA A 191 -3.54 6.05 17.36
C ALA A 191 -3.39 5.14 16.13
N VAL A 192 -2.54 4.10 16.25
CA VAL A 192 -2.50 2.96 15.33
C VAL A 192 -2.76 1.68 16.10
N ALA A 193 -3.71 0.87 15.61
CA ALA A 193 -3.83 -0.53 15.99
C ALA A 193 -3.05 -1.39 14.99
N ILE A 194 -2.08 -2.18 15.46
CA ILE A 194 -1.15 -2.93 14.60
C ILE A 194 -1.44 -4.42 14.72
N HIS A 195 -1.85 -5.03 13.62
CA HIS A 195 -1.96 -6.48 13.50
C HIS A 195 -0.70 -7.06 12.83
N PRO A 196 -0.28 -8.29 13.18
CA PRO A 196 0.86 -8.96 12.55
C PRO A 196 0.74 -9.17 11.04
N GLY A 197 -0.49 -9.05 10.54
CA GLY A 197 -0.88 -9.15 9.13
C GLY A 197 -2.39 -9.15 9.01
N PHE A 198 -2.89 -9.34 7.79
CA PHE A 198 -4.32 -9.47 7.58
C PHE A 198 -4.79 -10.89 7.93
N ASP A 199 -5.65 -10.96 8.92
CA ASP A 199 -6.42 -12.14 9.29
C ASP A 199 -7.89 -11.74 9.37
N VAL A 200 -8.77 -12.44 8.65
CA VAL A 200 -10.17 -12.02 8.50
C VAL A 200 -10.93 -12.05 9.83
N GLU A 201 -10.69 -13.07 10.66
CA GLU A 201 -11.37 -13.19 11.95
C GLU A 201 -10.92 -12.10 12.92
N ARG A 202 -9.61 -11.87 13.02
CA ARG A 202 -9.05 -10.80 13.86
C ARG A 202 -9.53 -9.42 13.44
N VAL A 203 -9.53 -9.12 12.13
CA VAL A 203 -10.00 -7.82 11.64
C VAL A 203 -11.50 -7.66 11.90
N THR A 204 -12.31 -8.71 11.71
CA THR A 204 -13.75 -8.68 12.01
C THR A 204 -13.98 -8.36 13.48
N VAL A 205 -13.29 -9.05 14.41
CA VAL A 205 -13.39 -8.78 15.85
C VAL A 205 -12.94 -7.36 16.18
N ALA A 206 -11.82 -6.89 15.61
CA ALA A 206 -11.33 -5.53 15.86
C ALA A 206 -12.34 -4.47 15.39
N LEU A 207 -13.00 -4.67 14.23
CA LEU A 207 -14.06 -3.77 13.75
C LEU A 207 -15.29 -3.75 14.67
N GLU A 208 -15.57 -4.83 15.36
CA GLU A 208 -16.72 -4.95 16.28
C GLU A 208 -16.42 -4.44 17.69
N GLU A 209 -15.23 -4.67 18.21
CA GLU A 209 -14.90 -4.51 19.63
C GLU A 209 -13.97 -3.33 19.92
N GLU A 210 -13.15 -2.90 18.93
CA GLU A 210 -12.20 -1.81 19.11
C GLU A 210 -12.70 -0.51 18.48
N PRO A 211 -12.26 0.66 18.96
CA PRO A 211 -12.64 1.96 18.39
C PRO A 211 -11.87 2.27 17.10
N ILE A 212 -11.90 1.34 16.13
CA ILE A 212 -11.24 1.52 14.83
C ILE A 212 -12.03 2.53 14.00
N SER A 213 -11.40 3.62 13.58
CA SER A 213 -12.02 4.66 12.78
C SER A 213 -11.60 4.63 11.31
N VAL A 214 -10.39 4.17 11.01
CA VAL A 214 -9.86 4.07 9.64
C VAL A 214 -9.19 2.71 9.43
N VAL A 215 -9.45 2.10 8.28
CA VAL A 215 -8.78 0.83 7.88
C VAL A 215 -8.22 0.97 6.48
N SER A 216 -6.98 0.54 6.27
CA SER A 216 -6.39 0.42 4.93
C SER A 216 -6.39 -1.03 4.49
N LEU A 217 -6.95 -1.30 3.31
CA LEU A 217 -7.11 -2.64 2.76
C LEU A 217 -6.71 -2.68 1.28
N VAL A 218 -6.41 -3.89 0.80
CA VAL A 218 -6.41 -4.19 -0.63
C VAL A 218 -7.77 -4.79 -1.03
N PRO A 219 -8.16 -4.76 -2.33
CA PRO A 219 -9.48 -5.22 -2.77
C PRO A 219 -9.85 -6.62 -2.29
N THR A 220 -8.91 -7.57 -2.37
CA THR A 220 -9.14 -8.96 -1.93
C THR A 220 -9.40 -9.09 -0.42
N GLN A 221 -8.86 -8.19 0.40
CA GLN A 221 -9.14 -8.15 1.83
C GLN A 221 -10.54 -7.61 2.11
N LEU A 222 -10.98 -6.60 1.35
CA LEU A 222 -12.36 -6.10 1.44
C LEU A 222 -13.36 -7.21 1.12
N VAL A 223 -13.17 -7.94 0.01
CA VAL A 223 -14.02 -9.09 -0.35
C VAL A 223 -14.12 -10.08 0.80
N ARG A 224 -12.98 -10.51 1.36
CA ARG A 224 -12.97 -11.47 2.48
C ARG A 224 -13.69 -10.97 3.73
N LEU A 225 -13.65 -9.66 4.01
CA LEU A 225 -14.40 -9.07 5.12
C LEU A 225 -15.92 -9.03 4.83
N LEU A 226 -16.29 -8.73 3.59
CA LEU A 226 -17.70 -8.77 3.17
C LEU A 226 -18.26 -10.19 3.26
N ASP A 227 -17.53 -11.19 2.76
CA ASP A 227 -17.90 -12.60 2.84
C ASP A 227 -18.05 -13.09 4.29
N ALA A 228 -17.20 -12.61 5.20
CA ALA A 228 -17.25 -12.91 6.62
C ALA A 228 -18.37 -12.17 7.37
N GLY A 229 -19.08 -11.24 6.72
CA GLY A 229 -20.10 -10.43 7.38
C GLY A 229 -19.57 -9.39 8.37
N ALA A 230 -18.31 -8.97 8.22
CA ALA A 230 -17.66 -8.00 9.09
C ALA A 230 -18.42 -6.65 9.13
N ALA A 231 -18.33 -5.94 10.24
CA ALA A 231 -19.00 -4.64 10.48
C ALA A 231 -18.25 -3.50 9.76
N VAL A 232 -18.26 -3.53 8.42
CA VAL A 232 -17.54 -2.59 7.55
C VAL A 232 -18.11 -1.16 7.57
N ASP A 233 -19.28 -0.97 8.16
CA ASP A 233 -19.95 0.32 8.36
C ASP A 233 -19.49 1.07 9.62
N ARG A 234 -18.78 0.40 10.53
CA ARG A 234 -18.31 1.02 11.78
C ARG A 234 -17.16 2.00 11.61
N PRO A 235 -16.09 1.68 10.83
CA PRO A 235 -15.07 2.66 10.55
C PRO A 235 -15.65 3.84 9.76
N ARG A 236 -15.21 5.06 10.11
CA ARG A 236 -15.58 6.24 9.31
C ARG A 236 -15.04 6.19 7.89
N LEU A 237 -13.95 5.41 7.64
CA LEU A 237 -13.31 5.26 6.33
C LEU A 237 -12.70 3.87 6.13
N LEU A 238 -12.96 3.28 4.96
CA LEU A 238 -12.21 2.16 4.41
C LEU A 238 -11.37 2.66 3.23
N LEU A 239 -10.06 2.78 3.40
CA LEU A 239 -9.13 3.21 2.35
C LEU A 239 -8.68 1.99 1.55
N ILE A 240 -9.13 1.88 0.30
CA ILE A 240 -8.86 0.73 -0.56
C ILE A 240 -7.88 1.10 -1.65
N GLY A 241 -6.74 0.42 -1.67
CA GLY A 241 -5.67 0.67 -2.65
C GLY A 241 -4.95 -0.60 -3.09
N GLY A 242 -3.95 -0.43 -3.96
CA GLY A 242 -3.10 -1.53 -4.44
C GLY A 242 -3.69 -2.37 -5.58
N GLY A 243 -4.94 -2.10 -5.99
CA GLY A 243 -5.59 -2.76 -7.12
C GLY A 243 -6.98 -2.18 -7.38
N PRO A 244 -7.61 -2.53 -8.50
CA PRO A 244 -8.98 -2.13 -8.81
C PRO A 244 -9.98 -2.85 -7.91
N VAL A 245 -11.07 -2.15 -7.53
CA VAL A 245 -12.25 -2.74 -6.88
C VAL A 245 -13.32 -2.93 -7.95
N SER A 246 -13.92 -4.12 -8.02
CA SER A 246 -15.04 -4.36 -8.94
C SER A 246 -16.28 -3.58 -8.49
N ALA A 247 -17.16 -3.27 -9.44
CA ALA A 247 -18.35 -2.45 -9.17
C ALA A 247 -19.30 -3.13 -8.19
N ASP A 248 -19.49 -4.44 -8.31
CA ASP A 248 -20.33 -5.26 -7.44
C ASP A 248 -19.83 -5.30 -5.98
N VAL A 249 -18.51 -5.46 -5.76
CA VAL A 249 -17.90 -5.40 -4.42
C VAL A 249 -18.07 -4.01 -3.81
N LEU A 250 -17.90 -2.97 -4.63
CA LEU A 250 -18.11 -1.60 -4.18
C LEU A 250 -19.57 -1.34 -3.80
N GLU A 251 -20.53 -1.76 -4.66
CA GLU A 251 -21.96 -1.65 -4.40
C GLU A 251 -22.37 -2.40 -3.13
N GLU A 252 -21.84 -3.60 -2.93
CA GLU A 252 -22.10 -4.37 -1.71
C GLU A 252 -21.59 -3.65 -0.46
N ALA A 253 -20.34 -3.18 -0.47
CA ALA A 253 -19.77 -2.45 0.66
C ALA A 253 -20.56 -1.19 1.00
N LEU A 254 -20.92 -0.39 -0.03
CA LEU A 254 -21.75 0.81 0.13
C LEU A 254 -23.16 0.46 0.60
N GLY A 255 -23.76 -0.62 0.09
CA GLY A 255 -25.06 -1.13 0.50
C GLY A 255 -25.11 -1.55 1.96
N ARG A 256 -23.98 -1.96 2.54
CA ARG A 256 -23.80 -2.25 3.98
C ARG A 256 -23.47 -1.00 4.81
N GLY A 257 -23.43 0.19 4.22
CA GLY A 257 -23.18 1.46 4.90
C GLY A 257 -21.70 1.85 5.03
N ALA A 258 -20.77 1.11 4.40
CA ALA A 258 -19.35 1.43 4.45
C ALA A 258 -19.03 2.75 3.72
N THR A 259 -18.16 3.57 4.28
CA THR A 259 -17.56 4.72 3.59
C THR A 259 -16.27 4.28 2.90
N VAL A 260 -16.39 3.84 1.65
CA VAL A 260 -15.25 3.38 0.84
C VAL A 260 -14.57 4.56 0.18
N VAL A 261 -13.23 4.60 0.27
CA VAL A 261 -12.37 5.58 -0.39
C VAL A 261 -11.34 4.82 -1.23
N GLN A 262 -11.48 4.88 -2.55
CA GLN A 262 -10.52 4.26 -3.47
C GLN A 262 -9.33 5.18 -3.68
N THR A 263 -8.13 4.59 -3.79
CA THR A 263 -6.89 5.32 -4.02
C THR A 263 -5.99 4.63 -5.02
N TYR A 264 -5.37 5.42 -5.89
CA TYR A 264 -4.25 5.03 -6.73
C TYR A 264 -2.96 5.57 -6.14
N GLY A 265 -1.94 4.75 -6.13
CA GLY A 265 -0.63 5.13 -5.67
C GLY A 265 0.43 4.06 -5.91
N LEU A 266 1.67 4.43 -5.71
CA LEU A 266 2.83 3.58 -5.94
C LEU A 266 3.97 3.95 -4.98
N THR A 267 4.93 3.02 -4.83
CA THR A 267 6.06 3.19 -3.92
C THR A 267 6.87 4.44 -4.25
N GLU A 268 7.12 4.68 -5.53
CA GLU A 268 7.91 5.79 -6.06
C GLU A 268 7.26 7.17 -5.79
N ALA A 269 5.94 7.21 -5.52
CA ALA A 269 5.20 8.41 -5.12
C ALA A 269 4.77 8.40 -3.64
N CYS A 270 5.43 7.60 -2.81
CA CYS A 270 5.23 7.58 -1.35
C CYS A 270 3.76 7.35 -0.94
N THR A 271 3.09 6.37 -1.52
CA THR A 271 1.70 5.91 -1.34
C THR A 271 0.69 6.55 -2.30
N GLN A 272 -0.21 7.39 -1.79
CA GLN A 272 -1.36 7.93 -2.50
C GLN A 272 -0.95 9.04 -3.49
N VAL A 273 -1.46 8.93 -4.71
CA VAL A 273 -1.35 9.94 -5.78
C VAL A 273 -2.70 10.58 -6.03
N CYS A 274 -3.69 9.74 -6.39
CA CYS A 274 -5.09 10.14 -6.56
C CYS A 274 -5.94 9.39 -5.56
N THR A 275 -6.92 10.06 -4.98
CA THR A 275 -7.79 9.46 -3.96
C THR A 275 -9.18 10.09 -4.05
N LEU A 276 -10.23 9.27 -3.99
CA LEU A 276 -11.61 9.76 -3.84
C LEU A 276 -11.76 10.51 -2.51
N GLY A 277 -12.63 11.47 -2.48
CA GLY A 277 -13.12 12.04 -1.23
C GLY A 277 -14.10 11.09 -0.52
N PRO A 278 -14.25 11.21 0.81
CA PRO A 278 -15.28 10.49 1.54
C PRO A 278 -16.67 10.74 0.95
N GLY A 279 -17.42 9.66 0.66
CA GLY A 279 -18.78 9.74 0.08
C GLY A 279 -18.83 9.85 -1.45
N GLU A 280 -17.71 9.97 -2.17
CA GLU A 280 -17.70 10.07 -3.63
C GLU A 280 -17.81 8.72 -4.36
N ALA A 281 -17.55 7.59 -3.67
CA ALA A 281 -17.42 6.27 -4.31
C ALA A 281 -18.66 5.84 -5.11
N ALA A 282 -19.88 6.10 -4.62
CA ALA A 282 -21.12 5.76 -5.31
C ALA A 282 -21.31 6.53 -6.63
N ALA A 283 -20.87 7.79 -6.69
CA ALA A 283 -20.99 8.63 -7.87
C ALA A 283 -19.83 8.44 -8.87
N ARG A 284 -18.74 7.79 -8.46
CA ARG A 284 -17.48 7.70 -9.21
C ARG A 284 -16.93 6.28 -9.22
N VAL A 285 -17.81 5.30 -9.45
CA VAL A 285 -17.45 3.87 -9.51
C VAL A 285 -16.30 3.63 -10.49
N GLY A 286 -15.24 2.93 -10.02
CA GLY A 286 -14.03 2.63 -10.80
C GLY A 286 -13.01 3.75 -10.90
N SER A 287 -13.32 4.97 -10.41
CA SER A 287 -12.34 6.04 -10.34
C SER A 287 -11.42 5.89 -9.12
N ALA A 288 -10.16 6.23 -9.30
CA ALA A 288 -9.17 6.35 -8.23
C ALA A 288 -9.16 7.74 -7.56
N GLY A 289 -10.10 8.61 -7.91
CA GLY A 289 -10.20 9.96 -7.36
C GLY A 289 -9.35 11.00 -8.08
N ARG A 290 -9.17 12.14 -7.44
CA ARG A 290 -8.36 13.27 -7.94
C ARG A 290 -6.99 13.29 -7.29
N ALA A 291 -6.04 13.95 -7.95
CA ALA A 291 -4.70 14.16 -7.39
C ALA A 291 -4.78 14.84 -6.03
N LEU A 292 -4.06 14.29 -5.06
CA LEU A 292 -4.01 14.84 -3.71
C LEU A 292 -3.27 16.20 -3.69
N PRO A 293 -3.58 17.07 -2.73
CA PRO A 293 -2.89 18.34 -2.57
C PRO A 293 -1.37 18.19 -2.55
N GLY A 294 -0.67 18.99 -3.36
CA GLY A 294 0.78 18.90 -3.54
C GLY A 294 1.23 17.87 -4.59
N THR A 295 0.31 17.10 -5.17
CA THR A 295 0.60 16.14 -6.24
C THR A 295 -0.06 16.59 -7.54
N GLU A 296 0.66 16.48 -8.64
CA GLU A 296 0.12 16.65 -9.98
C GLU A 296 0.08 15.31 -10.68
N ALA A 297 -1.06 15.01 -11.32
CA ALA A 297 -1.21 13.85 -12.19
C ALA A 297 -1.67 14.33 -13.56
N ARG A 298 -1.07 13.80 -14.63
CA ARG A 298 -1.52 14.02 -16.01
C ARG A 298 -1.45 12.71 -16.77
N VAL A 299 -2.16 12.64 -17.88
CA VAL A 299 -2.06 11.51 -18.81
C VAL A 299 -1.45 12.02 -20.11
N ASP A 300 -0.42 11.34 -20.59
CA ASP A 300 0.29 11.66 -21.82
C ASP A 300 0.51 10.37 -22.62
N ASP A 301 0.03 10.31 -23.86
CA ASP A 301 -0.01 9.08 -24.67
C ASP A 301 -0.56 7.87 -23.89
N GLY A 302 -1.65 8.10 -23.14
CA GLY A 302 -2.31 7.09 -22.30
C GLY A 302 -1.56 6.74 -21.01
N GLU A 303 -0.32 7.17 -20.80
CA GLU A 303 0.45 6.91 -19.58
C GLU A 303 0.14 7.94 -18.49
N ILE A 304 -0.03 7.45 -17.27
CA ILE A 304 -0.16 8.29 -16.08
C ILE A 304 1.22 8.79 -15.68
N LEU A 305 1.38 10.11 -15.65
CA LEU A 305 2.58 10.80 -15.20
C LEU A 305 2.29 11.52 -13.89
N VAL A 306 3.24 11.45 -12.96
CA VAL A 306 3.09 12.03 -11.62
C VAL A 306 4.24 12.97 -11.30
N ARG A 307 3.92 14.10 -10.67
CA ARG A 307 4.91 15.08 -10.20
C ARG A 307 4.49 15.63 -8.85
N GLY A 308 5.45 15.98 -8.01
CA GLY A 308 5.21 16.65 -6.73
C GLY A 308 6.18 16.21 -5.64
N PRO A 309 6.08 16.82 -4.46
CA PRO A 309 6.99 16.54 -3.33
C PRO A 309 6.78 15.15 -2.72
N THR A 310 5.78 14.38 -3.10
CA THR A 310 5.59 12.98 -2.70
C THR A 310 6.47 12.03 -3.52
N VAL A 311 6.93 12.45 -4.71
CA VAL A 311 7.71 11.59 -5.62
C VAL A 311 9.16 11.48 -5.13
N ALA A 312 9.67 10.24 -5.06
CA ALA A 312 11.06 9.96 -4.76
C ALA A 312 11.98 10.69 -5.77
N PRO A 313 12.98 11.46 -5.34
CA PRO A 313 13.82 12.25 -6.25
C PRO A 313 14.46 11.42 -7.36
N ALA A 314 14.90 10.19 -7.04
CA ALA A 314 15.54 9.30 -8.01
C ALA A 314 14.57 8.65 -9.01
N ALA A 315 13.26 8.77 -8.79
CA ALA A 315 12.23 8.24 -9.69
C ALA A 315 11.80 9.26 -10.76
N LEU A 316 12.19 10.53 -10.62
CA LEU A 316 11.90 11.56 -11.61
C LEU A 316 12.77 11.38 -12.85
N ALA A 317 12.14 11.40 -14.02
CA ALA A 317 12.84 11.42 -15.29
C ALA A 317 13.40 12.83 -15.61
N GLY A 318 14.16 12.95 -16.71
CA GLY A 318 14.79 14.20 -17.11
C GLY A 318 13.82 15.35 -17.45
N ASP A 319 12.56 15.04 -17.68
CA ASP A 319 11.47 16.01 -17.89
C ASP A 319 10.80 16.46 -16.58
N GLY A 320 11.24 15.95 -15.43
CA GLY A 320 10.72 16.27 -14.09
C GLY A 320 9.43 15.54 -13.72
N TRP A 321 9.05 14.49 -14.47
CA TRP A 321 7.92 13.64 -14.19
C TRP A 321 8.35 12.21 -13.80
N LEU A 322 7.58 11.58 -12.97
CA LEU A 322 7.61 10.13 -12.78
C LEU A 322 6.76 9.48 -13.86
N HIS A 323 7.38 8.69 -14.72
CA HIS A 323 6.71 7.82 -15.68
C HIS A 323 6.32 6.53 -14.97
N THR A 324 5.02 6.36 -14.72
CA THR A 324 4.55 5.27 -13.86
C THR A 324 4.52 3.90 -14.56
N GLY A 325 4.45 3.90 -15.89
CA GLY A 325 4.15 2.73 -16.70
C GLY A 325 2.69 2.27 -16.56
N ASP A 326 1.87 2.94 -15.78
CA ASP A 326 0.45 2.69 -15.66
C ASP A 326 -0.31 3.49 -16.72
N LEU A 327 -1.32 2.87 -17.33
CA LEU A 327 -2.19 3.51 -18.31
C LEU A 327 -3.46 4.00 -17.62
N GLY A 328 -4.00 5.11 -18.13
CA GLY A 328 -5.23 5.67 -17.57
C GLY A 328 -5.75 6.87 -18.34
N ARG A 329 -6.82 7.43 -17.83
CA ARG A 329 -7.43 8.67 -18.34
C ARG A 329 -7.89 9.56 -17.20
N LEU A 330 -7.85 10.85 -17.44
CA LEU A 330 -8.51 11.86 -16.60
C LEU A 330 -9.78 12.32 -17.29
N ASP A 331 -10.85 12.55 -16.52
CA ASP A 331 -12.03 13.22 -17.03
C ASP A 331 -11.91 14.75 -16.88
N ASP A 332 -12.94 15.47 -17.38
CA ASP A 332 -13.00 16.93 -17.35
C ASP A 332 -13.03 17.51 -15.92
N ASP A 333 -13.46 16.71 -14.93
CA ASP A 333 -13.47 17.04 -13.51
C ASP A 333 -12.15 16.71 -12.81
N GLY A 334 -11.18 16.10 -13.51
CA GLY A 334 -9.87 15.71 -13.01
C GLY A 334 -9.83 14.40 -12.23
N TYR A 335 -10.86 13.56 -12.34
CA TYR A 335 -10.83 12.21 -11.76
C TYR A 335 -10.04 11.26 -12.64
N LEU A 336 -9.22 10.41 -12.00
CA LEU A 336 -8.39 9.41 -12.66
C LEU A 336 -9.11 8.06 -12.72
N TRP A 337 -9.11 7.44 -13.90
CA TRP A 337 -9.40 6.01 -14.09
C TRP A 337 -8.12 5.31 -14.51
N VAL A 338 -7.66 4.36 -13.70
CA VAL A 338 -6.51 3.51 -14.02
C VAL A 338 -6.99 2.40 -14.94
N GLU A 339 -6.28 2.21 -16.03
CA GLU A 339 -6.67 1.30 -17.10
C GLU A 339 -5.74 0.09 -17.25
N GLY A 340 -4.76 -0.07 -16.37
CA GLY A 340 -3.83 -1.18 -16.34
C GLY A 340 -2.38 -0.75 -16.48
N ARG A 341 -1.49 -1.69 -16.77
CA ARG A 341 -0.07 -1.43 -16.97
C ARG A 341 0.31 -1.53 -18.44
N ARG A 342 1.19 -0.65 -18.88
CA ARG A 342 1.74 -0.67 -20.25
C ARG A 342 2.47 -1.99 -20.52
N ASP A 343 3.26 -2.47 -19.57
CA ASP A 343 4.04 -3.70 -19.69
C ASP A 343 3.19 -4.98 -19.63
N ASP A 344 1.97 -4.89 -19.10
CA ASP A 344 1.03 -6.01 -19.04
C ASP A 344 0.18 -6.14 -20.33
N LEU A 345 0.27 -5.16 -21.26
CA LEU A 345 -0.46 -5.23 -22.53
C LEU A 345 -0.08 -6.49 -23.31
N ILE A 346 -1.09 -7.22 -23.76
CA ILE A 346 -0.92 -8.40 -24.59
C ILE A 346 -1.06 -7.97 -26.06
N VAL A 347 -0.01 -8.16 -26.86
CA VAL A 347 -0.08 -7.86 -28.29
C VAL A 347 -0.54 -9.12 -29.03
N SER A 348 -1.85 -9.23 -29.27
CA SER A 348 -2.47 -10.40 -29.89
C SER A 348 -2.96 -10.09 -31.30
N GLY A 349 -2.33 -10.70 -32.30
CA GLY A 349 -2.69 -10.47 -33.71
C GLY A 349 -2.47 -9.04 -34.20
N GLY A 350 -1.58 -8.28 -33.55
CA GLY A 350 -1.31 -6.87 -33.86
C GLY A 350 -2.20 -5.89 -33.12
N GLU A 351 -3.14 -6.37 -32.32
CA GLU A 351 -4.02 -5.54 -31.49
C GLU A 351 -3.57 -5.58 -30.02
N ASN A 352 -3.66 -4.43 -29.34
CA ASN A 352 -3.37 -4.33 -27.92
C ASN A 352 -4.57 -4.78 -27.09
N VAL A 353 -4.37 -5.82 -26.28
CA VAL A 353 -5.39 -6.35 -25.36
C VAL A 353 -4.97 -6.01 -23.93
N ARG A 354 -5.90 -5.45 -23.19
CA ARG A 354 -5.72 -5.09 -21.77
C ARG A 354 -6.19 -6.24 -20.89
N PRO A 355 -5.29 -6.87 -20.11
CA PRO A 355 -5.65 -7.99 -19.25
C PRO A 355 -6.79 -7.67 -18.27
N ASP A 356 -6.74 -6.51 -17.63
CA ASP A 356 -7.71 -6.05 -16.64
C ASP A 356 -9.14 -5.95 -17.21
N ARG A 357 -9.28 -5.53 -18.47
CA ARG A 357 -10.57 -5.48 -19.15
C ARG A 357 -11.13 -6.88 -19.42
N VAL A 358 -10.26 -7.80 -19.79
CA VAL A 358 -10.66 -9.21 -20.01
C VAL A 358 -11.01 -9.85 -18.67
N GLU A 359 -10.21 -9.62 -17.65
CA GLU A 359 -10.44 -10.10 -16.28
C GLU A 359 -11.78 -9.60 -15.73
N ALA A 360 -12.07 -8.31 -15.87
CA ALA A 360 -13.34 -7.73 -15.42
C ALA A 360 -14.54 -8.40 -16.10
N ALA A 361 -14.48 -8.63 -17.42
CA ALA A 361 -15.56 -9.30 -18.15
C ALA A 361 -15.75 -10.77 -17.73
N LEU A 362 -14.66 -11.48 -17.41
CA LEU A 362 -14.74 -12.89 -16.99
C LEU A 362 -15.22 -13.03 -15.54
N LEU A 363 -14.90 -12.07 -14.66
CA LEU A 363 -15.39 -12.04 -13.27
C LEU A 363 -16.91 -11.86 -13.15
N GLU A 364 -17.58 -11.30 -14.17
CA GLU A 364 -19.04 -11.24 -14.20
C GLU A 364 -19.71 -12.63 -14.36
N HIS A 365 -18.95 -13.69 -14.64
CA HIS A 365 -19.48 -15.03 -14.73
C HIS A 365 -19.58 -15.67 -13.33
N PRO A 366 -20.76 -16.17 -12.89
CA PRO A 366 -21.00 -16.61 -11.51
C PRO A 366 -20.14 -17.79 -11.05
N ALA A 367 -19.60 -18.58 -11.99
CA ALA A 367 -18.71 -19.71 -11.69
C ALA A 367 -17.21 -19.32 -11.66
N VAL A 368 -16.86 -18.02 -11.77
CA VAL A 368 -15.48 -17.52 -11.68
C VAL A 368 -15.28 -16.90 -10.31
N ALA A 369 -14.40 -17.47 -9.50
CA ALA A 369 -14.01 -16.89 -8.20
C ALA A 369 -12.87 -15.86 -8.35
N GLU A 370 -11.84 -16.25 -9.13
CA GLU A 370 -10.71 -15.38 -9.43
C GLU A 370 -10.24 -15.62 -10.87
N VAL A 371 -9.67 -14.59 -11.49
CA VAL A 371 -9.07 -14.70 -12.82
C VAL A 371 -7.86 -13.81 -12.95
N ALA A 372 -6.88 -14.30 -13.69
CA ALA A 372 -5.77 -13.51 -14.18
C ALA A 372 -5.58 -13.78 -15.67
N VAL A 373 -5.28 -12.73 -16.43
CA VAL A 373 -5.08 -12.83 -17.87
C VAL A 373 -3.66 -12.44 -18.22
N ALA A 374 -3.00 -13.25 -19.05
CA ALA A 374 -1.65 -12.99 -19.52
C ALA A 374 -1.49 -13.41 -21.00
N GLY A 375 -0.48 -12.82 -21.64
CA GLY A 375 -0.12 -13.15 -23.01
C GLY A 375 0.85 -14.32 -23.06
N ARG A 376 0.45 -15.47 -23.57
CA ARG A 376 1.35 -16.60 -23.82
C ARG A 376 1.90 -16.54 -25.24
N GLU A 377 3.19 -16.80 -25.43
CA GLU A 377 3.79 -16.85 -26.76
C GLU A 377 3.02 -17.79 -27.69
N ASP A 378 2.62 -17.31 -28.86
CA ASP A 378 1.85 -18.05 -29.85
C ASP A 378 2.33 -17.73 -31.27
N ARG A 379 2.54 -18.77 -32.06
CA ARG A 379 3.04 -18.64 -33.44
C ARG A 379 2.10 -17.86 -34.37
N ARG A 380 0.79 -17.91 -34.14
CA ARG A 380 -0.22 -17.29 -35.00
C ARG A 380 -0.54 -15.87 -34.55
N TRP A 381 -0.57 -15.64 -33.23
CA TRP A 381 -1.06 -14.41 -32.63
C TRP A 381 0.09 -13.50 -32.14
N GLY A 382 1.36 -13.97 -32.12
CA GLY A 382 2.44 -13.36 -31.39
C GLY A 382 2.31 -13.67 -29.90
N GLN A 383 1.23 -13.16 -29.30
CA GLN A 383 0.77 -13.57 -27.98
C GLN A 383 -0.70 -14.00 -28.03
N ALA A 384 -1.02 -15.16 -27.49
CA ALA A 384 -2.39 -15.60 -27.26
C ALA A 384 -2.90 -15.10 -25.92
N VAL A 385 -4.04 -14.43 -25.89
CA VAL A 385 -4.73 -14.06 -24.66
C VAL A 385 -5.13 -15.33 -23.92
N THR A 386 -4.55 -15.57 -22.75
CA THR A 386 -4.79 -16.75 -21.92
C THR A 386 -5.38 -16.33 -20.58
N ALA A 387 -6.53 -16.90 -20.23
CA ALA A 387 -7.18 -16.67 -18.92
C ALA A 387 -6.85 -17.83 -17.97
N PHE A 388 -6.35 -17.51 -16.79
CA PHE A 388 -6.10 -18.44 -15.67
C PHE A 388 -7.21 -18.22 -14.65
N VAL A 389 -8.05 -19.24 -14.45
CA VAL A 389 -9.31 -19.09 -13.72
C VAL A 389 -9.32 -20.00 -12.49
N VAL A 390 -9.62 -19.42 -11.34
CA VAL A 390 -10.04 -20.14 -10.13
C VAL A 390 -11.57 -20.23 -10.16
N ALA A 391 -12.09 -21.44 -10.26
CA ALA A 391 -13.53 -21.65 -10.35
C ALA A 391 -14.21 -21.59 -8.97
N ALA A 392 -15.37 -20.96 -8.88
CA ALA A 392 -16.23 -20.98 -7.70
C ALA A 392 -17.05 -22.26 -7.54
N GLY A 393 -17.09 -23.11 -8.59
CA GLY A 393 -17.83 -24.36 -8.66
C GLY A 393 -17.54 -25.08 -9.98
N ASP A 394 -18.49 -25.86 -10.48
CA ASP A 394 -18.37 -26.45 -11.82
C ASP A 394 -18.37 -25.33 -12.87
N LEU A 395 -17.31 -25.25 -13.64
CA LEU A 395 -17.11 -24.26 -14.70
C LEU A 395 -16.83 -24.96 -16.04
N ASP A 396 -17.70 -24.73 -17.00
CA ASP A 396 -17.45 -25.10 -18.40
C ASP A 396 -16.66 -23.95 -19.07
N THR A 397 -15.45 -24.26 -19.52
CA THR A 397 -14.59 -23.28 -20.19
C THR A 397 -15.15 -22.80 -21.53
N ASP A 398 -15.95 -23.60 -22.23
CA ASP A 398 -16.59 -23.19 -23.46
C ASP A 398 -17.74 -22.21 -23.20
N GLU A 399 -18.51 -22.39 -22.12
CA GLU A 399 -19.53 -21.43 -21.67
C GLU A 399 -18.86 -20.10 -21.27
N LEU A 400 -17.71 -20.13 -20.57
CA LEU A 400 -16.97 -18.94 -20.22
C LEU A 400 -16.48 -18.19 -21.48
N ILE A 401 -16.03 -18.87 -22.49
CA ILE A 401 -15.65 -18.25 -23.79
C ILE A 401 -16.88 -17.62 -24.48
N VAL A 402 -18.04 -18.26 -24.43
CA VAL A 402 -19.30 -17.70 -24.98
C VAL A 402 -19.67 -16.42 -24.19
N HIS A 403 -19.56 -16.46 -22.86
CA HIS A 403 -19.77 -15.31 -22.01
C HIS A 403 -18.81 -14.15 -22.37
N ALA A 404 -17.52 -14.42 -22.53
CA ALA A 404 -16.52 -13.45 -22.95
C ALA A 404 -16.86 -12.82 -24.31
N ARG A 405 -17.28 -13.62 -25.30
CA ARG A 405 -17.66 -13.13 -26.64
C ARG A 405 -18.82 -12.14 -26.63
N SER A 406 -19.70 -12.21 -25.65
CA SER A 406 -20.85 -11.29 -25.55
C SER A 406 -20.46 -9.92 -24.99
N ARG A 407 -19.24 -9.75 -24.43
CA ARG A 407 -18.78 -8.59 -23.67
C ARG A 407 -17.50 -7.95 -24.22
N LEU A 408 -16.69 -8.73 -24.91
CA LEU A 408 -15.35 -8.34 -25.36
C LEU A 408 -15.29 -8.25 -26.90
N ALA A 409 -14.38 -7.41 -27.38
CA ALA A 409 -14.06 -7.38 -28.80
C ALA A 409 -13.39 -8.72 -29.22
N PRO A 410 -13.50 -9.14 -30.51
CA PRO A 410 -13.02 -10.46 -30.96
C PRO A 410 -11.52 -10.74 -30.65
N HIS A 411 -10.66 -9.71 -30.65
CA HIS A 411 -9.25 -9.84 -30.35
C HIS A 411 -8.99 -10.01 -28.85
N GLU A 412 -9.86 -9.47 -27.99
CA GLU A 412 -9.76 -9.54 -26.53
C GLU A 412 -10.23 -10.89 -25.96
N VAL A 413 -11.06 -11.63 -26.70
CA VAL A 413 -11.57 -12.93 -26.24
C VAL A 413 -10.41 -13.90 -26.01
N PRO A 414 -10.32 -14.53 -24.81
CA PRO A 414 -9.29 -15.51 -24.52
C PRO A 414 -9.22 -16.62 -25.56
N LYS A 415 -8.03 -16.98 -25.99
CA LYS A 415 -7.79 -18.10 -26.91
C LYS A 415 -7.67 -19.41 -26.13
N THR A 416 -7.33 -19.31 -24.85
CA THR A 416 -7.20 -20.44 -23.93
C THR A 416 -7.72 -20.04 -22.55
N VAL A 417 -8.43 -20.96 -21.90
CA VAL A 417 -8.83 -20.87 -20.49
C VAL A 417 -8.17 -22.03 -19.76
N GLU A 418 -7.39 -21.73 -18.72
CA GLU A 418 -6.76 -22.73 -17.86
C GLU A 418 -7.35 -22.63 -16.46
N LEU A 419 -7.85 -23.74 -15.94
CA LEU A 419 -8.34 -23.84 -14.58
C LEU A 419 -7.13 -24.05 -13.65
N VAL A 420 -7.03 -23.21 -12.64
CA VAL A 420 -5.98 -23.26 -11.61
C VAL A 420 -6.61 -23.31 -10.22
N THR A 421 -5.89 -23.87 -9.26
CA THR A 421 -6.35 -23.94 -7.87
C THR A 421 -6.17 -22.61 -7.14
N GLU A 422 -5.14 -21.85 -7.51
CA GLU A 422 -4.82 -20.53 -6.96
C GLU A 422 -4.02 -19.69 -7.95
N LEU A 423 -4.05 -18.38 -7.79
CA LEU A 423 -3.23 -17.46 -8.56
C LEU A 423 -1.97 -17.08 -7.77
N PRO A 424 -0.77 -17.08 -8.41
CA PRO A 424 0.46 -16.66 -7.76
C PRO A 424 0.39 -15.17 -7.36
N ARG A 425 0.74 -14.87 -6.09
CA ARG A 425 0.63 -13.51 -5.55
C ARG A 425 1.90 -13.06 -4.84
N THR A 426 2.09 -11.75 -4.76
CA THR A 426 3.07 -11.12 -3.86
C THR A 426 2.60 -11.22 -2.41
N GLY A 427 3.49 -10.95 -1.45
CA GLY A 427 3.13 -10.81 -0.03
C GLY A 427 2.08 -9.71 0.24
N SER A 428 1.92 -8.75 -0.67
CA SER A 428 0.87 -7.71 -0.61
C SER A 428 -0.43 -8.10 -1.32
N GLY A 429 -0.55 -9.35 -1.82
CA GLY A 429 -1.76 -9.87 -2.48
C GLY A 429 -1.89 -9.59 -3.97
N LYS A 430 -0.93 -8.90 -4.60
CA LYS A 430 -0.95 -8.60 -6.05
C LYS A 430 -0.60 -9.86 -6.86
N VAL A 431 -1.38 -10.13 -7.92
CA VAL A 431 -1.14 -11.27 -8.84
C VAL A 431 0.18 -11.09 -9.60
N LEU A 432 0.97 -12.16 -9.65
CA LEU A 432 2.25 -12.25 -10.36
C LEU A 432 2.05 -12.89 -11.74
N ARG A 433 1.51 -12.12 -12.72
CA ARG A 433 1.21 -12.62 -14.08
C ARG A 433 2.40 -13.31 -14.75
N ARG A 434 3.62 -12.84 -14.50
CA ARG A 434 4.85 -13.44 -15.06
C ARG A 434 5.11 -14.91 -14.65
N LEU A 435 4.46 -15.38 -13.59
CA LEU A 435 4.55 -16.78 -13.16
C LEU A 435 3.47 -17.66 -13.77
N LEU A 436 2.58 -17.09 -14.56
CA LEU A 436 1.49 -17.80 -15.26
C LEU A 436 1.88 -18.18 -16.70
N VAL A 437 2.95 -17.57 -17.24
CA VAL A 437 3.39 -17.73 -18.65
C VAL A 437 4.87 -18.08 -18.74
#